data_f1d473dfb170e9ac529bea4bc80d980a
#
_entry.id   f1d473dfb170e9ac529bea4bc80d980a
#
_cell.length_a   1.000
_cell.length_b   1.000
_cell.length_c   1.000
_cell.angle_alpha   90.00
_cell.angle_beta   90.00
_cell.angle_gamma   90.00
#
_symmetry.space_group_name_H-M   'P 1'
#
loop_
_entity.id
_entity.type
_entity.pdbx_description
1 polymer ?
#
loop_
_entity_poly.entity_id
_entity_poly.type
_entity_poly.pdbx_seq_one_letter_code
_entity_poly.pdbx_strand_id
1 'polypeptide(L)'
;MGTYKPRLTRPERGNWYYIRKASGGFNPAIKGSPTDAACDVLSNCVGYACGRFAELGGPWLRPVNAELFIQYAERDGLTIEQTPSLGACMVWQGGSTQQAGDGAGHVAIVEQINADGSIVTSESGYGASRPFWTTKRVKGSGNWGERSSKYKFLGFIKNPAVPDLPDGIRWIEVELGPTKELREVRAALIGDENYVRLRDLADVLKVITVDYNATTKRPTIID
;
A
#
# COMPACT_ATOMS: atom_id res chain seq x y z
N MET A 1 -0.92 18.98 1.94
CA MET A 1 -1.02 17.52 2.15
C MET A 1 -0.34 16.85 0.98
N GLY A 2 0.62 15.96 1.24
CA GLY A 2 1.29 15.21 0.19
C GLY A 2 0.30 14.33 -0.57
N THR A 3 0.51 14.19 -1.87
CA THR A 3 -0.27 13.28 -2.70
C THR A 3 0.10 11.85 -2.32
N TYR A 4 -0.87 10.98 -2.05
CA TYR A 4 -0.60 9.55 -1.87
C TYR A 4 0.14 9.01 -3.10
N LYS A 5 1.21 8.27 -2.86
CA LYS A 5 2.00 7.63 -3.91
C LYS A 5 2.10 6.14 -3.62
N PRO A 6 1.56 5.28 -4.50
CA PRO A 6 1.64 3.83 -4.30
C PRO A 6 3.09 3.35 -4.38
N ARG A 7 3.42 2.34 -3.60
CA ARG A 7 4.72 1.68 -3.62
C ARG A 7 4.62 0.36 -4.36
N LEU A 8 4.99 0.38 -5.62
CA LEU A 8 4.95 -0.79 -6.49
C LEU A 8 6.33 -1.41 -6.72
N THR A 9 7.38 -0.74 -6.28
CA THR A 9 8.76 -1.21 -6.37
C THR A 9 9.37 -1.30 -4.99
N ARG A 10 10.40 -2.14 -4.86
CA ARG A 10 11.17 -2.28 -3.62
C ARG A 10 11.65 -0.91 -3.13
N PRO A 11 11.56 -0.64 -1.81
CA PRO A 11 12.18 0.55 -1.22
C PRO A 11 13.67 0.61 -1.52
N GLU A 12 14.18 1.84 -1.61
CA GLU A 12 15.60 2.09 -1.80
C GLU A 12 16.42 1.49 -0.65
N ARG A 13 17.61 1.05 -0.98
CA ARG A 13 18.58 0.58 0.02
C ARG A 13 18.80 1.65 1.08
N GLY A 14 18.80 1.24 2.34
CA GLY A 14 19.01 2.15 3.45
C GLY A 14 17.79 3.01 3.83
N ASN A 15 16.64 2.79 3.21
CA ASN A 15 15.42 3.52 3.59
C ASN A 15 15.07 3.23 5.05
N TRP A 16 15.16 4.26 5.88
CA TRP A 16 15.12 4.13 7.32
C TRP A 16 13.79 3.59 7.88
N TYR A 17 12.68 3.77 7.18
CA TYR A 17 11.40 3.19 7.60
C TYR A 17 11.43 1.66 7.64
N TYR A 18 12.26 1.02 6.82
CA TYR A 18 12.29 -0.42 6.64
C TYR A 18 13.49 -1.10 7.29
N ILE A 19 14.56 -0.35 7.56
CA ILE A 19 15.78 -0.86 8.21
C ILE A 19 15.82 -0.56 9.71
N ARG A 20 14.90 0.26 10.20
CA ARG A 20 14.86 0.66 11.59
C ARG A 20 14.52 -0.52 12.50
N LYS A 21 15.36 -0.77 13.52
CA LYS A 21 15.13 -1.83 14.49
C LYS A 21 13.76 -1.72 15.20
N ALA A 22 13.32 -0.48 15.47
CA ALA A 22 12.04 -0.22 16.12
C ALA A 22 10.82 -0.55 15.24
N SER A 23 10.97 -0.75 13.92
CA SER A 23 9.88 -1.24 13.07
C SER A 23 9.55 -2.70 13.36
N GLY A 24 10.40 -3.41 14.10
CA GLY A 24 10.21 -4.82 14.44
C GLY A 24 10.27 -5.75 13.22
N GLY A 25 9.94 -6.99 13.44
CA GLY A 25 9.70 -7.92 12.36
C GLY A 25 10.91 -8.21 11.47
N PHE A 26 12.08 -8.42 12.06
CA PHE A 26 13.24 -8.86 11.29
C PHE A 26 13.04 -10.25 10.73
N ASN A 27 13.59 -10.45 9.56
CA ASN A 27 13.77 -11.79 9.06
C ASN A 27 15.03 -12.41 9.69
N PRO A 28 14.90 -13.38 10.61
CA PRO A 28 16.04 -13.98 11.28
C PRO A 28 16.95 -14.78 10.34
N ALA A 29 16.46 -15.13 9.13
CA ALA A 29 17.28 -15.81 8.12
C ALA A 29 18.22 -14.86 7.41
N ILE A 30 18.07 -13.54 7.58
CA ILE A 30 18.89 -12.54 6.93
C ILE A 30 20.05 -12.17 7.86
N LYS A 31 21.26 -12.42 7.40
CA LYS A 31 22.48 -12.00 8.09
C LYS A 31 22.71 -10.50 7.92
N GLY A 32 23.04 -9.83 9.00
CA GLY A 32 23.34 -8.40 9.01
C GLY A 32 22.38 -7.60 9.89
N SER A 33 22.67 -6.33 10.07
CA SER A 33 21.81 -5.43 10.83
C SER A 33 20.86 -4.70 9.89
N PRO A 34 19.52 -4.87 10.03
CA PRO A 34 18.57 -4.10 9.24
C PRO A 34 18.58 -2.61 9.57
N THR A 35 19.26 -2.19 10.64
CA THR A 35 19.45 -0.78 11.00
C THR A 35 20.66 -0.13 10.33
N ASP A 36 21.46 -0.91 9.60
CA ASP A 36 22.59 -0.39 8.85
C ASP A 36 22.12 0.18 7.51
N ALA A 37 22.38 1.44 7.26
CA ALA A 37 22.05 2.10 5.99
C ALA A 37 22.72 1.43 4.77
N ALA A 38 23.80 0.70 4.96
CA ALA A 38 24.43 -0.14 3.95
C ALA A 38 23.68 -1.46 3.70
N CYS A 39 22.79 -1.85 4.61
CA CYS A 39 22.04 -3.09 4.51
C CYS A 39 20.97 -3.01 3.42
N ASP A 40 20.96 -4.01 2.56
CA ASP A 40 19.95 -4.14 1.48
C ASP A 40 18.82 -5.11 1.85
N VAL A 41 18.58 -5.26 3.13
CA VAL A 41 17.61 -6.21 3.66
C VAL A 41 16.34 -5.48 4.07
N LEU A 42 15.21 -5.94 3.56
CA LEU A 42 13.91 -5.51 4.08
C LEU A 42 13.50 -6.36 5.30
N SER A 43 12.76 -5.74 6.20
CA SER A 43 12.06 -6.44 7.27
C SER A 43 11.10 -7.48 6.70
N ASN A 44 10.65 -8.42 7.53
CA ASN A 44 9.57 -9.34 7.18
C ASN A 44 8.22 -8.59 6.99
N CYS A 45 7.12 -9.31 6.81
CA CYS A 45 5.79 -8.70 6.59
C CYS A 45 5.41 -7.68 7.66
N VAL A 46 5.69 -7.98 8.93
CA VAL A 46 5.38 -7.09 10.07
C VAL A 46 6.21 -5.81 10.00
N GLY A 47 7.54 -5.93 9.91
CA GLY A 47 8.41 -4.76 9.87
C GLY A 47 8.21 -3.91 8.62
N TYR A 48 7.92 -4.55 7.47
CA TYR A 48 7.58 -3.85 6.24
C TYR A 48 6.27 -3.04 6.40
N ALA A 49 5.20 -3.69 6.88
CA ALA A 49 3.92 -3.01 7.06
C ALA A 49 3.99 -1.86 8.07
N CYS A 50 4.68 -2.05 9.20
CA CYS A 50 4.92 -0.97 10.17
C CYS A 50 5.65 0.21 9.52
N GLY A 51 6.70 -0.08 8.75
CA GLY A 51 7.49 0.94 8.05
C GLY A 51 6.68 1.70 7.00
N ARG A 52 5.96 0.98 6.14
CA ARG A 52 5.14 1.61 5.10
C ARG A 52 4.00 2.45 5.67
N PHE A 53 3.33 1.94 6.69
CA PHE A 53 2.26 2.66 7.37
C PHE A 53 2.75 4.00 7.96
N ALA A 54 3.93 3.99 8.59
CA ALA A 54 4.58 5.19 9.13
C ALA A 54 5.14 6.11 8.03
N GLU A 55 5.69 5.57 6.93
CA GLU A 55 6.17 6.35 5.78
C GLU A 55 5.03 7.18 5.16
N LEU A 56 3.82 6.65 5.18
CA LEU A 56 2.61 7.34 4.75
C LEU A 56 2.10 8.40 5.73
N GLY A 57 2.79 8.58 6.86
CA GLY A 57 2.44 9.56 7.89
C GLY A 57 1.55 9.02 9.02
N GLY A 58 1.18 7.75 8.97
CA GLY A 58 0.44 7.08 10.04
C GLY A 58 1.32 6.82 11.28
N PRO A 59 0.71 6.43 12.40
CA PRO A 59 1.47 6.02 13.57
C PRO A 59 2.22 4.72 13.29
N TRP A 60 3.30 4.48 14.06
CA TRP A 60 3.96 3.19 14.04
C TRP A 60 3.05 2.11 14.62
N LEU A 61 2.71 1.12 13.81
CA LEU A 61 1.99 -0.06 14.29
C LEU A 61 2.90 -0.86 15.25
N ARG A 62 2.29 -1.56 16.20
CA ARG A 62 3.05 -2.38 17.16
C ARG A 62 3.66 -3.59 16.47
N PRO A 63 4.97 -3.85 16.63
CA PRO A 63 5.66 -4.96 15.97
C PRO A 63 5.40 -6.29 16.70
N VAL A 64 4.19 -6.79 16.55
CA VAL A 64 3.72 -8.08 17.10
C VAL A 64 3.50 -9.07 15.96
N ASN A 65 3.12 -10.31 16.26
CA ASN A 65 2.66 -11.23 15.22
C ASN A 65 1.46 -10.65 14.48
N ALA A 66 1.43 -10.84 13.17
CA ALA A 66 0.43 -10.21 12.30
C ALA A 66 -1.02 -10.43 12.75
N GLU A 67 -1.34 -11.61 13.24
CA GLU A 67 -2.67 -11.95 13.77
C GLU A 67 -3.16 -11.07 14.93
N LEU A 68 -2.22 -10.44 15.64
CA LEU A 68 -2.53 -9.55 16.77
C LEU A 68 -2.68 -8.08 16.35
N PHE A 69 -2.42 -7.75 15.08
CA PHE A 69 -2.42 -6.37 14.61
C PHE A 69 -3.77 -5.68 14.83
N ILE A 70 -4.88 -6.36 14.54
CA ILE A 70 -6.22 -5.79 14.75
C ILE A 70 -6.43 -5.44 16.22
N GLN A 71 -6.16 -6.38 17.13
CA GLN A 71 -6.34 -6.16 18.58
C GLN A 71 -5.53 -4.97 19.09
N TYR A 72 -4.29 -4.82 18.63
CA TYR A 72 -3.45 -3.70 19.07
C TYR A 72 -3.83 -2.39 18.39
N ALA A 73 -4.24 -2.43 17.13
CA ALA A 73 -4.73 -1.24 16.43
C ALA A 73 -5.99 -0.67 17.10
N GLU A 74 -6.94 -1.52 17.49
CA GLU A 74 -8.12 -1.12 18.27
C GLU A 74 -7.73 -0.48 19.60
N ARG A 75 -6.78 -1.07 20.34
CA ARG A 75 -6.27 -0.49 21.59
C ARG A 75 -5.61 0.88 21.40
N ASP A 76 -4.99 1.08 20.24
CA ASP A 76 -4.33 2.34 19.88
C ASP A 76 -5.31 3.34 19.24
N GLY A 77 -6.60 3.01 19.19
CA GLY A 77 -7.68 3.89 18.69
C GLY A 77 -7.73 4.01 17.17
N LEU A 78 -7.11 3.07 16.43
CA LEU A 78 -7.17 3.03 14.98
C LEU A 78 -8.48 2.40 14.48
N THR A 79 -8.99 2.90 13.38
CA THR A 79 -10.20 2.39 12.74
C THR A 79 -9.91 1.08 12.00
N ILE A 80 -10.78 0.08 12.22
CA ILE A 80 -10.76 -1.19 11.52
C ILE A 80 -11.93 -1.23 10.54
N GLU A 81 -11.65 -1.53 9.29
CA GLU A 81 -12.62 -1.58 8.20
C GLU A 81 -12.67 -2.96 7.55
N GLN A 82 -13.79 -3.29 6.90
CA GLN A 82 -13.95 -4.50 6.08
C GLN A 82 -13.85 -4.20 4.58
N THR A 83 -13.74 -2.92 4.24
CA THR A 83 -13.49 -2.40 2.89
C THR A 83 -12.08 -1.83 2.82
N PRO A 84 -11.38 -1.98 1.70
CA PRO A 84 -10.03 -1.46 1.57
C PRO A 84 -10.03 0.07 1.47
N SER A 85 -9.05 0.70 2.12
CA SER A 85 -8.68 2.11 1.91
C SER A 85 -7.19 2.19 1.56
N LEU A 86 -6.77 3.23 0.82
CA LEU A 86 -5.38 3.40 0.41
C LEU A 86 -4.48 3.53 1.64
N GLY A 87 -3.32 2.87 1.60
CA GLY A 87 -2.38 2.87 2.71
C GLY A 87 -2.80 2.05 3.93
N ALA A 88 -3.97 1.41 3.89
CA ALA A 88 -4.43 0.56 4.98
C ALA A 88 -3.55 -0.68 5.13
N CYS A 89 -3.34 -1.12 6.36
CA CYS A 89 -2.70 -2.39 6.66
C CYS A 89 -3.74 -3.51 6.65
N MET A 90 -3.62 -4.40 5.69
CA MET A 90 -4.46 -5.58 5.52
C MET A 90 -3.93 -6.72 6.37
N VAL A 91 -4.80 -7.40 7.11
CA VAL A 91 -4.41 -8.36 8.16
C VAL A 91 -5.08 -9.72 7.97
N TRP A 92 -4.29 -10.78 8.06
CA TRP A 92 -4.76 -12.16 8.15
C TRP A 92 -4.23 -12.84 9.41
N GLN A 93 -5.08 -13.66 10.04
CA GLN A 93 -4.62 -14.64 11.00
C GLN A 93 -4.32 -15.97 10.30
N GLY A 94 -3.52 -16.81 10.94
CA GLY A 94 -3.20 -18.16 10.46
C GLY A 94 -1.73 -18.35 10.17
N GLY A 95 -1.37 -19.59 9.88
CA GLY A 95 0.02 -20.00 9.79
C GLY A 95 0.67 -19.68 8.46
N SER A 96 1.50 -18.67 8.43
CA SER A 96 2.38 -18.38 7.31
C SER A 96 3.54 -19.37 7.20
N THR A 97 4.01 -19.87 8.32
CA THR A 97 5.14 -20.77 8.41
C THR A 97 4.78 -22.22 8.19
N GLN A 98 3.50 -22.50 7.98
CA GLN A 98 2.96 -23.85 7.75
C GLN A 98 2.96 -24.76 8.99
N GLN A 99 3.38 -24.24 10.11
CA GLN A 99 3.30 -24.96 11.37
C GLN A 99 1.91 -24.77 11.92
N ALA A 100 1.23 -25.86 12.18
CA ALA A 100 -0.08 -25.81 12.78
C ALA A 100 -0.03 -25.05 14.10
N GLY A 101 -0.79 -23.98 14.21
CA GLY A 101 -0.92 -23.23 15.45
C GLY A 101 0.22 -22.28 15.78
N ASP A 102 1.08 -21.90 14.82
CA ASP A 102 2.10 -20.88 15.08
C ASP A 102 1.52 -19.47 15.17
N GLY A 103 0.28 -19.28 14.67
CA GLY A 103 -0.45 -18.04 14.83
C GLY A 103 0.26 -16.78 14.34
N ALA A 104 1.23 -16.87 13.45
CA ALA A 104 2.00 -15.70 13.00
C ALA A 104 1.17 -14.78 12.11
N GLY A 105 0.34 -15.32 11.26
CA GLY A 105 -0.47 -14.56 10.31
C GLY A 105 0.34 -13.89 9.20
N HIS A 106 -0.31 -12.96 8.49
CA HIS A 106 0.31 -12.14 7.45
C HIS A 106 -0.29 -10.74 7.42
N VAL A 107 0.51 -9.77 7.01
CA VAL A 107 0.09 -8.39 6.78
C VAL A 107 0.63 -7.85 5.46
N ALA A 108 -0.15 -6.98 4.84
CA ALA A 108 0.18 -6.30 3.59
C ALA A 108 -0.32 -4.85 3.63
N ILE A 109 0.21 -3.98 2.78
CA ILE A 109 -0.29 -2.62 2.65
C ILE A 109 -1.06 -2.47 1.33
N VAL A 110 -2.24 -1.86 1.39
CA VAL A 110 -3.06 -1.55 0.21
C VAL A 110 -2.43 -0.36 -0.51
N GLU A 111 -1.95 -0.60 -1.73
CA GLU A 111 -1.30 0.43 -2.54
C GLU A 111 -2.23 1.01 -3.61
N GLN A 112 -3.15 0.20 -4.12
CA GLN A 112 -4.10 0.63 -5.14
C GLN A 112 -5.47 -0.01 -4.91
N ILE A 113 -6.51 0.68 -5.33
CA ILE A 113 -7.89 0.19 -5.37
C ILE A 113 -8.38 0.39 -6.81
N ASN A 114 -8.60 -0.70 -7.50
CA ASN A 114 -8.99 -0.70 -8.91
C ASN A 114 -10.51 -0.55 -9.08
N ALA A 115 -10.91 -0.15 -10.29
CA ALA A 115 -12.31 0.02 -10.65
C ALA A 115 -13.14 -1.26 -10.51
N ASP A 116 -12.53 -2.41 -10.74
CA ASP A 116 -13.17 -3.72 -10.62
C ASP A 116 -13.30 -4.19 -9.15
N GLY A 117 -12.95 -3.34 -8.19
CA GLY A 117 -12.94 -3.66 -6.76
C GLY A 117 -11.75 -4.52 -6.33
N SER A 118 -10.85 -4.89 -7.24
CA SER A 118 -9.59 -5.51 -6.86
C SER A 118 -8.65 -4.47 -6.25
N ILE A 119 -7.67 -4.95 -5.49
CA ILE A 119 -6.64 -4.10 -4.89
C ILE A 119 -5.26 -4.60 -5.30
N VAL A 120 -4.26 -3.71 -5.25
CA VAL A 120 -2.86 -4.09 -5.29
C VAL A 120 -2.27 -3.88 -3.91
N THR A 121 -1.63 -4.90 -3.37
CA THR A 121 -0.92 -4.82 -2.10
C THR A 121 0.59 -4.86 -2.31
N SER A 122 1.32 -4.18 -1.43
CA SER A 122 2.77 -4.33 -1.29
C SER A 122 3.09 -5.15 -0.04
N GLU A 123 4.06 -6.04 -0.14
CA GLU A 123 4.29 -7.08 0.84
C GLU A 123 5.78 -7.41 1.00
N SER A 124 6.14 -7.92 2.16
CA SER A 124 7.41 -8.59 2.41
C SER A 124 7.16 -9.90 3.16
N GLY A 125 8.08 -10.82 3.13
CA GLY A 125 7.91 -12.14 3.70
C GLY A 125 8.98 -12.51 4.73
N TYR A 126 8.65 -13.55 5.49
CA TYR A 126 9.61 -14.22 6.35
C TYR A 126 10.50 -15.12 5.49
N GLY A 127 11.77 -14.78 5.36
CA GLY A 127 12.75 -15.49 4.54
C GLY A 127 13.45 -14.58 3.51
N ALA A 128 14.74 -14.82 3.30
CA ALA A 128 15.57 -13.97 2.44
C ALA A 128 15.23 -14.04 0.95
N SER A 129 14.51 -15.09 0.52
CA SER A 129 14.26 -15.36 -0.89
C SER A 129 13.27 -14.40 -1.55
N ARG A 130 12.44 -13.71 -0.79
CA ARG A 130 11.40 -12.83 -1.31
C ARG A 130 11.16 -11.62 -0.38
N PRO A 131 12.08 -10.65 -0.37
CA PRO A 131 12.02 -9.51 0.55
C PRO A 131 10.97 -8.47 0.17
N PHE A 132 10.47 -8.47 -1.06
CA PHE A 132 9.43 -7.55 -1.52
C PHE A 132 8.69 -8.13 -2.73
N TRP A 133 7.37 -7.94 -2.77
CA TRP A 133 6.54 -8.17 -3.95
C TRP A 133 5.24 -7.37 -3.87
N THR A 134 4.54 -7.29 -5.00
CA THR A 134 3.17 -6.80 -5.07
C THR A 134 2.24 -7.93 -5.48
N THR A 135 0.98 -7.85 -5.02
CA THR A 135 -0.04 -8.85 -5.37
C THR A 135 -1.34 -8.13 -5.76
N LYS A 136 -1.89 -8.46 -6.93
CA LYS A 136 -3.28 -8.11 -7.23
C LYS A 136 -4.19 -9.07 -6.49
N ARG A 137 -5.12 -8.53 -5.70
CA ARG A 137 -6.03 -9.29 -4.84
C ARG A 137 -7.47 -8.98 -5.19
N VAL A 138 -8.28 -10.03 -5.24
CA VAL A 138 -9.71 -9.94 -5.45
C VAL A 138 -10.40 -10.45 -4.20
N LYS A 139 -11.46 -9.77 -3.75
CA LYS A 139 -12.18 -10.14 -2.52
C LYS A 139 -12.65 -11.61 -2.54
N GLY A 140 -13.19 -12.08 -3.67
CA GLY A 140 -13.64 -13.45 -3.86
C GLY A 140 -14.57 -13.92 -2.74
N SER A 141 -14.22 -15.03 -2.09
CA SER A 141 -14.94 -15.57 -0.93
C SER A 141 -14.75 -14.79 0.38
N GLY A 142 -14.13 -13.62 0.32
CA GLY A 142 -13.85 -12.77 1.49
C GLY A 142 -12.41 -12.86 2.01
N ASN A 143 -11.58 -13.76 1.48
CA ASN A 143 -10.22 -13.97 1.95
C ASN A 143 -9.13 -13.31 1.07
N TRP A 144 -9.54 -12.49 0.10
CA TRP A 144 -8.67 -11.69 -0.76
C TRP A 144 -7.56 -12.49 -1.47
N GLY A 145 -7.92 -13.67 -1.98
CA GLY A 145 -7.02 -14.53 -2.74
C GLY A 145 -6.03 -15.34 -1.91
N GLU A 146 -6.02 -15.19 -0.59
CA GLU A 146 -5.23 -16.07 0.26
C GLU A 146 -5.90 -17.45 0.42
N ARG A 147 -5.07 -18.46 0.62
CA ARG A 147 -5.54 -19.84 0.78
C ARG A 147 -6.33 -19.97 2.08
N SER A 148 -7.64 -20.17 1.96
CA SER A 148 -8.58 -20.24 3.09
C SER A 148 -8.20 -21.29 4.15
N SER A 149 -7.49 -22.35 3.76
CA SER A 149 -7.01 -23.37 4.70
C SER A 149 -5.87 -22.91 5.61
N LYS A 150 -5.21 -21.78 5.28
CA LYS A 150 -4.05 -21.28 6.04
C LYS A 150 -4.27 -19.91 6.62
N TYR A 151 -5.04 -19.08 5.94
CA TYR A 151 -5.25 -17.68 6.31
C TYR A 151 -6.73 -17.35 6.42
N LYS A 152 -7.06 -16.54 7.40
CA LYS A 152 -8.39 -15.94 7.54
C LYS A 152 -8.20 -14.43 7.59
N PHE A 153 -8.83 -13.73 6.66
CA PHE A 153 -8.86 -12.29 6.64
C PHE A 153 -9.57 -11.73 7.87
N LEU A 154 -8.96 -10.73 8.52
CA LEU A 154 -9.47 -10.11 9.74
C LEU A 154 -10.01 -8.70 9.49
N GLY A 155 -9.39 -7.92 8.61
CA GLY A 155 -9.77 -6.56 8.34
C GLY A 155 -8.61 -5.72 7.81
N PHE A 156 -8.94 -4.46 7.59
CA PHE A 156 -8.01 -3.41 7.21
C PHE A 156 -7.87 -2.40 8.36
N ILE A 157 -6.65 -2.13 8.79
CA ILE A 157 -6.34 -1.05 9.72
C ILE A 157 -6.19 0.21 8.88
N LYS A 158 -7.11 1.15 9.00
CA LYS A 158 -7.07 2.41 8.24
C LYS A 158 -5.89 3.27 8.64
N ASN A 159 -5.17 3.80 7.66
CA ASN A 159 -4.12 4.78 7.93
C ASN A 159 -4.73 6.18 8.06
N PRO A 160 -4.71 6.79 9.25
CA PRO A 160 -5.40 8.07 9.47
C PRO A 160 -4.74 9.25 8.73
N ALA A 161 -3.49 9.09 8.28
CA ALA A 161 -2.80 10.13 7.53
C ALA A 161 -3.09 10.08 6.02
N VAL A 162 -3.69 8.99 5.53
CA VAL A 162 -4.08 8.86 4.13
C VAL A 162 -5.56 9.20 4.02
N PRO A 163 -5.92 10.32 3.38
CA PRO A 163 -7.31 10.69 3.22
C PRO A 163 -8.05 9.66 2.36
N ASP A 164 -9.31 9.44 2.67
CA ASP A 164 -10.17 8.68 1.78
C ASP A 164 -10.23 9.36 0.42
N LEU A 165 -10.19 8.57 -0.62
CA LEU A 165 -10.57 9.10 -1.92
C LEU A 165 -12.06 9.45 -1.85
N PRO A 166 -12.46 10.63 -2.34
CA PRO A 166 -13.88 10.92 -2.50
C PRO A 166 -14.57 9.79 -3.27
N ASP A 167 -15.82 9.51 -2.94
CA ASP A 167 -16.60 8.48 -3.61
C ASP A 167 -16.48 8.63 -5.13
N GLY A 168 -16.18 7.53 -5.80
CA GLY A 168 -16.00 7.49 -7.25
C GLY A 168 -14.60 7.85 -7.76
N ILE A 169 -13.66 8.27 -6.90
CA ILE A 169 -12.26 8.48 -7.33
C ILE A 169 -11.46 7.18 -7.21
N ARG A 170 -10.76 6.82 -8.26
CA ARG A 170 -9.94 5.62 -8.36
C ARG A 170 -8.67 5.87 -9.16
N TRP A 171 -7.68 4.99 -9.01
CA TRP A 171 -6.56 4.94 -9.91
C TRP A 171 -6.95 4.20 -11.19
N ILE A 172 -6.59 4.77 -12.33
CA ILE A 172 -6.72 4.13 -13.63
C ILE A 172 -5.35 4.13 -14.32
N GLU A 173 -5.09 3.08 -15.10
CA GLU A 173 -3.94 3.07 -16.00
C GLU A 173 -4.29 3.80 -17.29
N VAL A 174 -3.39 4.67 -17.72
CA VAL A 174 -3.48 5.40 -19.01
C VAL A 174 -2.28 5.00 -19.84
N GLU A 175 -2.53 4.52 -21.04
CA GLU A 175 -1.49 4.21 -22.01
C GLU A 175 -1.05 5.50 -22.71
N LEU A 176 0.24 5.80 -22.69
CA LEU A 176 0.80 7.01 -23.29
C LEU A 176 1.34 6.75 -24.70
N GLY A 177 0.65 7.26 -25.69
CA GLY A 177 1.13 7.43 -27.06
C GLY A 177 1.79 6.20 -27.71
N PRO A 178 2.76 6.42 -28.61
CA PRO A 178 3.39 5.35 -29.39
C PRO A 178 4.24 4.38 -28.54
N THR A 179 4.71 4.83 -27.37
CA THR A 179 5.56 4.02 -26.49
C THR A 179 4.77 2.98 -25.72
N LYS A 180 3.45 3.09 -25.67
CA LYS A 180 2.55 2.24 -24.87
C LYS A 180 2.94 2.16 -23.38
N GLU A 181 3.60 3.20 -22.89
CA GLU A 181 3.97 3.27 -21.48
C GLU A 181 2.72 3.44 -20.63
N LEU A 182 2.52 2.55 -19.67
CA LEU A 182 1.42 2.63 -18.72
C LEU A 182 1.75 3.60 -17.59
N ARG A 183 0.85 4.50 -17.31
CA ARG A 183 0.93 5.44 -16.19
C ARG A 183 -0.38 5.43 -15.41
N GLU A 184 -0.26 5.55 -14.11
CA GLU A 184 -1.41 5.61 -13.23
C GLU A 184 -1.80 7.05 -12.95
N VAL A 185 -3.08 7.34 -13.10
CA VAL A 185 -3.69 8.63 -12.80
C VAL A 185 -4.94 8.46 -11.95
N ARG A 186 -5.24 9.46 -11.15
CA ARG A 186 -6.50 9.48 -10.40
C ARG A 186 -7.64 9.93 -11.30
N ALA A 187 -8.70 9.15 -11.35
CA ALA A 187 -9.90 9.47 -12.09
C ALA A 187 -11.14 9.33 -11.22
N ALA A 188 -12.12 10.18 -11.44
CA ALA A 188 -13.46 10.01 -10.95
C ALA A 188 -14.31 9.33 -12.02
N LEU A 189 -15.10 8.33 -11.66
CA LEU A 189 -16.14 7.79 -12.52
C LEU A 189 -17.43 8.59 -12.25
N ILE A 190 -17.90 9.30 -13.26
CA ILE A 190 -19.17 10.03 -13.20
C ILE A 190 -20.03 9.51 -14.34
N GLY A 191 -21.10 8.82 -14.00
CA GLY A 191 -21.79 8.00 -14.98
C GLY A 191 -20.90 6.88 -15.49
N ASP A 192 -20.77 6.73 -16.79
CA ASP A 192 -19.88 5.73 -17.43
C ASP A 192 -18.55 6.33 -17.94
N GLU A 193 -18.25 7.58 -17.57
CA GLU A 193 -17.06 8.29 -18.05
C GLU A 193 -16.02 8.49 -16.94
N ASN A 194 -14.74 8.36 -17.31
CA ASN A 194 -13.61 8.64 -16.42
C ASN A 194 -13.18 10.10 -16.56
N TYR A 195 -13.20 10.83 -15.46
CA TYR A 195 -12.71 12.20 -15.37
C TYR A 195 -11.36 12.22 -14.70
N VAL A 196 -10.31 12.57 -15.41
CA VAL A 196 -8.95 12.70 -14.90
C VAL A 196 -8.68 14.15 -14.53
N ARG A 197 -8.09 14.37 -13.36
CA ARG A 197 -7.65 15.72 -12.98
C ARG A 197 -6.49 16.14 -13.86
N LEU A 198 -6.63 17.28 -14.58
CA LEU A 198 -5.62 17.78 -15.51
C LEU A 198 -4.21 17.88 -14.93
N ARG A 199 -4.09 18.24 -13.64
CA ARG A 199 -2.78 18.32 -12.97
C ARG A 199 -2.12 16.94 -12.85
N ASP A 200 -2.89 15.90 -12.52
CA ASP A 200 -2.37 14.54 -12.41
C ASP A 200 -1.93 14.02 -13.79
N LEU A 201 -2.67 14.39 -14.84
CA LEU A 201 -2.32 14.07 -16.22
C LEU A 201 -1.06 14.83 -16.67
N ALA A 202 -0.92 16.10 -16.33
CA ALA A 202 0.27 16.90 -16.63
C ALA A 202 1.53 16.34 -15.95
N ASP A 203 1.43 15.95 -14.67
CA ASP A 203 2.52 15.35 -13.91
C ASP A 203 3.00 14.03 -14.56
N VAL A 204 2.07 13.25 -15.10
CA VAL A 204 2.36 11.99 -15.79
C VAL A 204 3.03 12.24 -17.14
N LEU A 205 2.54 13.22 -17.90
CA LEU A 205 3.04 13.52 -19.25
C LEU A 205 4.38 14.25 -19.25
N LYS A 206 4.81 14.81 -18.09
CA LYS A 206 6.07 15.59 -17.92
C LYS A 206 6.24 16.77 -18.88
N VAL A 207 5.20 17.23 -19.50
CA VAL A 207 5.28 18.14 -20.64
C VAL A 207 4.53 19.44 -20.45
N ILE A 208 3.72 19.58 -19.40
CA ILE A 208 2.74 20.65 -19.38
C ILE A 208 2.58 21.23 -17.99
N THR A 209 2.70 22.54 -17.88
CA THR A 209 2.24 23.26 -16.71
C THR A 209 0.73 23.52 -16.86
N VAL A 210 -0.05 23.10 -15.90
CA VAL A 210 -1.47 23.44 -15.82
C VAL A 210 -1.58 24.70 -14.97
N ASP A 211 -1.93 25.79 -15.60
CA ASP A 211 -2.28 27.04 -14.94
C ASP A 211 -3.80 27.23 -14.93
N TYR A 212 -4.29 28.16 -14.17
CA TYR A 212 -5.70 28.46 -14.04
C TYR A 212 -5.95 29.93 -14.38
N ASN A 213 -6.65 30.16 -15.48
CA ASN A 213 -7.05 31.52 -15.85
C ASN A 213 -8.18 31.98 -14.92
N ALA A 214 -7.85 32.86 -13.98
CA ALA A 214 -8.79 33.38 -12.99
C ALA A 214 -9.97 34.17 -13.62
N THR A 215 -9.76 34.76 -14.78
CA THR A 215 -10.76 35.57 -15.49
C THR A 215 -11.77 34.68 -16.23
N THR A 216 -11.28 33.67 -16.96
CA THR A 216 -12.16 32.78 -17.74
C THR A 216 -12.64 31.60 -16.93
N LYS A 217 -12.10 31.39 -15.72
CA LYS A 217 -12.33 30.21 -14.84
C LYS A 217 -12.05 28.88 -15.56
N ARG A 218 -11.09 28.88 -16.49
CA ARG A 218 -10.73 27.69 -17.26
C ARG A 218 -9.28 27.30 -16.96
N PRO A 219 -9.00 26.00 -16.90
CA PRO A 219 -7.61 25.53 -16.87
C PRO A 219 -6.97 25.84 -18.22
N THR A 220 -5.71 26.30 -18.18
CA THR A 220 -4.88 26.57 -19.35
C THR A 220 -3.71 25.61 -19.32
N ILE A 221 -3.46 24.96 -20.44
CA ILE A 221 -2.32 24.08 -20.64
C ILE A 221 -1.24 24.93 -21.29
N ILE A 222 -0.07 25.00 -20.68
CA ILE A 222 1.07 25.75 -21.18
C ILE A 222 2.16 24.72 -21.55
N ASP A 223 2.54 24.68 -22.83
CA ASP A 223 3.63 23.87 -23.35
C ASP A 223 4.99 24.46 -22.93
#